data_eae5bf359c66e400a64b7acdad6aa2f5
#
_entry.id   eae5bf359c66e400a64b7acdad6aa2f5
#
_cell.length_a   1.000
_cell.length_b   1.000
_cell.length_c   1.000
_cell.angle_alpha   90.00
_cell.angle_beta   90.00
_cell.angle_gamma   90.00
#
_symmetry.space_group_name_H-M   'P 1'
#
loop_
_entity.id
_entity.type
_entity.pdbx_description
1 polymer ?
#
loop_
_entity_poly.entity_id
_entity_poly.type
_entity_poly.pdbx_seq_one_letter_code
_entity_poly.pdbx_strand_id
1 'polypeptide(L)'
;MATNNTTIAGRVYLSATNDFQQRVPDPTVSGIDATSKFLFKPNNGRYLNEFIDAYVNRIGGQIVHNKEWENPLRAFKGAAMRYGFSIQESAFKWIKAHTYKVDDAVLEKVNAPEAAVWYHSVNRKDRYDISLEYPDLRQAFLDEYGLNRLIDAVLTVPRNSDNYDEYLCMLNLIAYYENNWGFFKHHVSAVPTDEKTGKEFLKAVRAYASKLEFPTALYSPVSAEYGIPVFAKPDELVLLITADAMASVDVDTLAGIFNLDKADIKYRTVIVPDLPVPDAFALLTTDAFFVCNDVVYANESFYNPATLNTNYYLHHWEVVSASPFVPAILFTTNAATSVPTLTQTVTGVNITAASMKLKPGETTQMTVKLLGTIDADEADELDIGVEPNAVTWSVSAETAAEDGVPIALNTATYVDRLDVLHVQKSGLRTGNVLHVTGTASYVNPSGASTVHTDTVDIAIA
;
A
#
# COMPACT_ATOMS: atom_id res chain seq x y z
N MET A 1 -9.23 32.80 20.06
CA MET A 1 -9.50 34.13 19.43
C MET A 1 -9.58 33.88 17.95
N ALA A 2 -10.72 34.16 17.33
CA ALA A 2 -10.87 34.04 15.90
C ALA A 2 -9.87 35.03 15.22
N THR A 3 -9.05 34.55 14.33
CA THR A 3 -8.07 35.36 13.59
C THR A 3 -8.80 35.97 12.42
N ASN A 4 -8.88 37.30 12.35
CA ASN A 4 -9.59 37.97 11.26
C ASN A 4 -8.76 37.94 9.95
N ASN A 5 -9.41 38.19 8.82
CA ASN A 5 -8.80 38.16 7.49
C ASN A 5 -7.55 39.05 7.37
N THR A 6 -7.52 40.19 8.04
CA THR A 6 -6.36 41.12 8.02
C THR A 6 -5.12 40.47 8.63
N THR A 7 -5.27 39.77 9.75
CA THR A 7 -4.15 39.10 10.42
C THR A 7 -3.62 37.92 9.57
N ILE A 8 -4.52 37.19 8.94
CA ILE A 8 -4.16 36.06 8.05
C ILE A 8 -3.45 36.60 6.81
N ALA A 9 -4.04 37.54 6.12
CA ALA A 9 -3.46 38.17 4.93
C ALA A 9 -2.10 38.82 5.22
N GLY A 10 -1.92 39.44 6.38
CA GLY A 10 -0.64 39.98 6.81
C GLY A 10 0.43 38.93 7.00
N ARG A 11 0.10 37.78 7.53
CA ARG A 11 1.04 36.65 7.66
C ARG A 11 1.42 36.06 6.30
N VAL A 12 0.48 35.94 5.37
CA VAL A 12 0.74 35.50 3.98
C VAL A 12 1.66 36.51 3.29
N TYR A 13 1.36 37.81 3.40
CA TYR A 13 2.16 38.91 2.86
C TYR A 13 3.64 38.79 3.29
N LEU A 14 3.90 38.55 4.59
CA LEU A 14 5.24 38.42 5.13
C LEU A 14 5.98 37.15 4.67
N SER A 15 5.25 36.11 4.18
CA SER A 15 5.84 34.89 3.67
C SER A 15 5.99 34.84 2.15
N ALA A 16 5.39 35.78 1.45
CA ALA A 16 5.45 35.89 0.01
C ALA A 16 6.82 36.41 -0.47
N THR A 17 7.08 36.35 -1.78
CA THR A 17 8.33 36.80 -2.37
C THR A 17 8.54 38.33 -2.19
N ASN A 18 9.80 38.76 -2.30
CA ASN A 18 10.13 40.21 -2.23
C ASN A 18 9.43 41.03 -3.33
N ASP A 19 9.23 40.44 -4.54
CA ASP A 19 8.50 41.10 -5.63
C ASP A 19 7.02 41.32 -5.26
N PHE A 20 6.41 40.33 -4.60
CA PHE A 20 5.06 40.43 -4.07
C PHE A 20 4.95 41.55 -3.03
N GLN A 21 5.83 41.54 -2.02
CA GLN A 21 5.83 42.52 -0.93
C GLN A 21 6.05 43.97 -1.40
N GLN A 22 6.80 44.19 -2.48
CA GLN A 22 7.04 45.52 -3.04
C GLN A 22 5.86 46.06 -3.84
N ARG A 23 5.01 45.21 -4.39
CA ARG A 23 3.95 45.61 -5.33
C ARG A 23 2.56 45.52 -4.76
N VAL A 24 2.31 44.55 -3.91
CA VAL A 24 1.00 44.32 -3.28
C VAL A 24 0.88 45.21 -2.04
N PRO A 25 -0.22 45.94 -1.84
CA PRO A 25 -0.43 46.70 -0.63
C PRO A 25 -0.42 45.82 0.62
N ASP A 26 0.34 46.21 1.65
CA ASP A 26 0.40 45.49 2.92
C ASP A 26 -0.99 45.49 3.59
N PRO A 27 -1.61 44.32 3.81
CA PRO A 27 -2.94 44.24 4.40
C PRO A 27 -3.02 44.75 5.85
N THR A 28 -1.88 44.75 6.57
CA THR A 28 -1.83 45.24 7.96
C THR A 28 -1.77 46.75 8.04
N VAL A 29 -1.24 47.43 7.00
CA VAL A 29 -1.08 48.89 6.93
C VAL A 29 -2.17 49.54 6.10
N SER A 30 -2.42 48.98 4.91
CA SER A 30 -3.36 49.55 3.92
C SER A 30 -4.78 49.00 4.05
N GLY A 31 -4.98 47.98 4.91
CA GLY A 31 -6.24 47.25 5.07
C GLY A 31 -6.45 46.20 3.99
N ILE A 32 -7.23 45.17 4.33
CA ILE A 32 -7.50 44.04 3.46
C ILE A 32 -8.23 44.41 2.16
N ASP A 33 -9.05 45.46 2.21
CA ASP A 33 -9.80 45.96 1.05
C ASP A 33 -8.86 46.52 -0.03
N ALA A 34 -7.79 47.21 0.34
CA ALA A 34 -6.78 47.72 -0.59
C ALA A 34 -6.01 46.56 -1.25
N THR A 35 -5.61 45.57 -0.47
CA THR A 35 -4.93 44.36 -0.94
C THR A 35 -5.85 43.58 -1.90
N SER A 36 -7.10 43.34 -1.53
CA SER A 36 -8.10 42.68 -2.36
C SER A 36 -8.29 43.39 -3.69
N LYS A 37 -8.55 44.71 -3.67
CA LYS A 37 -8.70 45.52 -4.89
C LYS A 37 -7.47 45.45 -5.80
N PHE A 38 -6.28 45.32 -5.26
CA PHE A 38 -5.06 45.16 -6.05
C PHE A 38 -4.98 43.74 -6.67
N LEU A 39 -5.19 42.70 -5.87
CA LEU A 39 -5.06 41.27 -6.30
C LEU A 39 -6.07 40.96 -7.42
N PHE A 40 -7.30 41.46 -7.33
CA PHE A 40 -8.36 41.19 -8.31
C PHE A 40 -8.35 42.12 -9.56
N LYS A 41 -7.28 42.89 -9.79
CA LYS A 41 -7.12 43.57 -11.07
C LYS A 41 -6.78 42.60 -12.20
N PRO A 42 -7.29 42.81 -13.43
CA PRO A 42 -7.11 41.88 -14.55
C PRO A 42 -5.64 41.50 -14.86
N ASN A 43 -4.69 42.40 -14.58
CA ASN A 43 -3.27 42.18 -14.87
C ASN A 43 -2.47 41.62 -13.68
N ASN A 44 -3.10 41.40 -12.53
CA ASN A 44 -2.42 40.99 -11.31
C ASN A 44 -2.66 39.51 -10.93
N GLY A 45 -3.13 38.67 -11.85
CA GLY A 45 -3.41 37.25 -11.62
C GLY A 45 -2.22 36.45 -11.09
N ARG A 46 -0.97 36.86 -11.47
CA ARG A 46 0.24 36.27 -10.91
C ARG A 46 0.34 36.45 -9.39
N TYR A 47 0.07 37.67 -8.91
CA TYR A 47 0.13 37.94 -7.48
C TYR A 47 -1.03 37.34 -6.71
N LEU A 48 -2.20 37.18 -7.36
CA LEU A 48 -3.33 36.46 -6.78
C LEU A 48 -2.97 34.98 -6.58
N ASN A 49 -2.39 34.35 -7.58
CA ASN A 49 -1.96 32.94 -7.49
C ASN A 49 -0.88 32.76 -6.41
N GLU A 50 0.12 33.64 -6.39
CA GLU A 50 1.16 33.62 -5.35
C GLU A 50 0.58 33.80 -3.95
N PHE A 51 -0.41 34.68 -3.79
CA PHE A 51 -1.13 34.85 -2.52
C PHE A 51 -1.83 33.56 -2.11
N ILE A 52 -2.52 32.91 -3.04
CA ILE A 52 -3.24 31.66 -2.78
C ILE A 52 -2.26 30.54 -2.43
N ASP A 53 -1.18 30.36 -3.20
CA ASP A 53 -0.17 29.34 -2.96
C ASP A 53 0.54 29.54 -1.61
N ALA A 54 0.96 30.76 -1.30
CA ALA A 54 1.57 31.10 -0.01
C ALA A 54 0.60 30.89 1.15
N TYR A 55 -0.69 31.10 0.90
CA TYR A 55 -1.75 30.94 1.85
C TYR A 55 -2.02 29.46 2.15
N VAL A 56 -2.20 28.63 1.13
CA VAL A 56 -2.42 27.18 1.25
C VAL A 56 -1.21 26.48 1.86
N ASN A 57 0.00 26.79 1.39
CA ASN A 57 1.24 26.17 1.90
C ASN A 57 1.53 26.52 3.37
N ARG A 58 1.04 27.64 3.87
CA ARG A 58 1.28 28.07 5.26
C ARG A 58 0.34 27.44 6.28
N ILE A 59 -0.81 26.95 5.84
CA ILE A 59 -1.86 26.45 6.71
C ILE A 59 -1.58 25.02 7.21
N GLY A 60 -0.60 24.34 6.69
CA GLY A 60 -0.13 23.04 7.21
C GLY A 60 0.23 23.02 8.71
N GLY A 61 0.18 24.18 9.39
CA GLY A 61 0.46 24.30 10.83
C GLY A 61 -0.63 24.98 11.67
N GLN A 62 -1.80 25.32 11.11
CA GLN A 62 -2.91 25.87 11.87
C GLN A 62 -3.98 24.82 12.12
N ILE A 63 -4.25 24.55 13.41
CA ILE A 63 -5.36 23.69 13.82
C ILE A 63 -6.65 24.47 13.55
N VAL A 64 -7.38 24.05 12.55
CA VAL A 64 -8.72 24.54 12.29
C VAL A 64 -9.69 23.66 13.08
N HIS A 65 -10.57 24.28 13.88
CA HIS A 65 -11.53 23.58 14.74
C HIS A 65 -12.71 22.97 13.94
N ASN A 66 -12.52 22.56 12.71
CA ASN A 66 -13.51 21.73 12.03
C ASN A 66 -13.38 20.30 12.52
N LYS A 67 -14.50 19.58 12.59
CA LYS A 67 -14.51 18.17 12.94
C LYS A 67 -13.78 17.40 11.82
N GLU A 68 -12.48 17.24 11.98
CA GLU A 68 -11.74 16.27 11.20
C GLU A 68 -12.12 14.89 11.70
N TRP A 69 -12.49 14.05 10.77
CA TRP A 69 -12.70 12.65 11.08
C TRP A 69 -11.37 11.91 10.88
N GLU A 70 -10.94 11.18 11.88
CA GLU A 70 -9.73 10.39 11.83
C GLU A 70 -10.08 8.91 11.63
N ASN A 71 -9.37 8.26 10.73
CA ASN A 71 -9.47 6.83 10.52
C ASN A 71 -9.02 6.06 11.77
N PRO A 72 -9.89 5.28 12.43
CA PRO A 72 -9.51 4.54 13.65
C PRO A 72 -8.48 3.44 13.39
N LEU A 73 -8.32 2.97 12.14
CA LEU A 73 -7.33 1.98 11.74
C LEU A 73 -5.97 2.62 11.38
N ARG A 74 -5.89 3.94 11.32
CA ARG A 74 -4.66 4.66 10.98
C ARG A 74 -3.49 4.35 11.92
N ALA A 75 -3.76 3.97 13.15
CA ALA A 75 -2.74 3.57 14.11
C ALA A 75 -1.91 2.34 13.66
N PHE A 76 -2.44 1.53 12.74
CA PHE A 76 -1.78 0.36 12.18
C PHE A 76 -1.06 0.64 10.85
N LYS A 77 -1.11 1.87 10.37
CA LYS A 77 -0.41 2.28 9.16
C LYS A 77 1.09 2.35 9.41
N GLY A 78 1.85 1.76 8.50
CA GLY A 78 3.31 1.78 8.53
C GLY A 78 3.90 3.15 8.18
N ALA A 79 5.20 3.28 8.31
CA ALA A 79 5.91 4.49 7.94
C ALA A 79 5.87 4.75 6.43
N ALA A 80 5.84 6.02 6.02
CA ALA A 80 5.87 6.39 4.62
C ALA A 80 7.13 5.85 3.92
N MET A 81 6.95 5.28 2.74
CA MET A 81 8.02 4.74 1.92
C MET A 81 8.81 5.87 1.25
N ARG A 82 10.10 5.94 1.51
CA ARG A 82 10.96 6.95 0.88
C ARG A 82 11.40 6.56 -0.53
N TYR A 83 11.50 5.26 -0.80
CA TYR A 83 11.97 4.71 -2.08
C TYR A 83 11.25 3.40 -2.38
N GLY A 84 11.05 3.13 -3.67
CA GLY A 84 10.41 1.91 -4.14
C GLY A 84 8.88 1.98 -4.20
N PHE A 85 8.28 0.96 -4.80
CA PHE A 85 6.84 0.82 -4.99
C PHE A 85 6.30 -0.51 -4.45
N SER A 86 7.14 -1.28 -3.77
CA SER A 86 6.76 -2.58 -3.21
C SER A 86 7.42 -2.82 -1.85
N ILE A 87 6.73 -3.57 -1.01
CA ILE A 87 7.20 -4.04 0.29
C ILE A 87 7.34 -5.55 0.19
N GLN A 88 8.47 -6.07 0.61
CA GLN A 88 8.72 -7.50 0.70
C GLN A 88 8.56 -7.96 2.14
N GLU A 89 7.69 -8.93 2.36
CA GLU A 89 7.65 -9.72 3.58
C GLU A 89 8.30 -11.09 3.35
N SER A 90 9.03 -11.59 4.33
CA SER A 90 9.64 -12.91 4.26
C SER A 90 9.70 -13.57 5.62
N ALA A 91 9.47 -14.87 5.65
CA ALA A 91 9.62 -15.70 6.85
C ALA A 91 10.36 -16.99 6.52
N PHE A 92 11.15 -17.47 7.47
CA PHE A 92 11.95 -18.67 7.31
C PHE A 92 11.37 -19.80 8.14
N LYS A 93 11.35 -21.00 7.56
CA LYS A 93 10.96 -22.21 8.25
C LYS A 93 12.02 -22.60 9.28
N TRP A 94 11.59 -22.97 10.46
CA TRP A 94 12.53 -23.40 11.49
C TRP A 94 13.16 -24.74 11.15
N ILE A 95 14.47 -24.83 11.34
CA ILE A 95 15.24 -26.04 11.08
C ILE A 95 15.06 -27.01 12.26
N LYS A 96 14.76 -28.26 11.96
CA LYS A 96 14.71 -29.31 12.98
C LYS A 96 16.11 -29.76 13.37
N ALA A 97 16.32 -30.05 14.64
CA ALA A 97 17.58 -30.64 15.11
C ALA A 97 17.79 -32.01 14.49
N HIS A 98 19.01 -32.29 14.08
CA HIS A 98 19.45 -33.61 13.67
C HIS A 98 20.19 -34.27 14.82
N THR A 99 20.02 -35.60 14.96
CA THR A 99 20.79 -36.38 15.92
C THR A 99 22.27 -36.32 15.54
N TYR A 100 23.10 -35.98 16.54
CA TYR A 100 24.54 -35.93 16.34
C TYR A 100 25.07 -37.31 15.89
N LYS A 101 25.62 -37.38 14.69
CA LYS A 101 26.31 -38.56 14.15
C LYS A 101 27.63 -38.12 13.56
N VAL A 102 28.68 -38.82 13.89
CA VAL A 102 29.99 -38.64 13.24
C VAL A 102 29.99 -39.51 11.99
N ASP A 103 29.58 -38.92 10.85
CA ASP A 103 29.54 -39.58 9.56
C ASP A 103 30.04 -38.62 8.51
N ASP A 104 30.92 -39.04 7.62
CA ASP A 104 31.50 -38.16 6.57
C ASP A 104 30.45 -37.60 5.61
N ALA A 105 29.33 -38.31 5.42
CA ALA A 105 28.22 -37.89 4.59
C ALA A 105 27.49 -36.63 5.14
N VAL A 106 27.65 -36.30 6.43
CA VAL A 106 27.03 -35.13 7.07
C VAL A 106 27.79 -33.85 6.72
N LEU A 107 29.08 -33.93 6.43
CA LEU A 107 29.93 -32.77 6.11
C LEU A 107 29.63 -32.17 4.73
N GLU A 108 29.11 -32.98 3.81
CA GLU A 108 28.79 -32.52 2.43
C GLU A 108 27.33 -32.10 2.25
N LYS A 109 26.48 -32.27 3.26
CA LYS A 109 25.06 -31.96 3.16
C LYS A 109 24.81 -30.49 3.31
N VAL A 110 24.36 -29.84 2.21
CA VAL A 110 23.89 -28.47 2.21
C VAL A 110 22.42 -28.44 2.68
N ASN A 111 22.14 -27.78 3.80
CA ASN A 111 20.80 -27.52 4.27
C ASN A 111 20.49 -26.03 4.01
N ALA A 112 19.86 -25.73 2.89
CA ALA A 112 19.40 -24.38 2.61
C ALA A 112 18.16 -24.06 3.46
N PRO A 113 18.03 -22.84 4.02
CA PRO A 113 16.81 -22.43 4.69
C PRO A 113 15.67 -22.31 3.69
N GLU A 114 14.51 -22.89 4.03
CA GLU A 114 13.28 -22.69 3.27
C GLU A 114 12.66 -21.35 3.71
N ALA A 115 12.33 -20.49 2.75
CA ALA A 115 11.72 -19.19 2.98
C ALA A 115 10.43 -19.04 2.20
N ALA A 116 9.42 -18.45 2.82
CA ALA A 116 8.25 -17.91 2.12
C ALA A 116 8.44 -16.42 1.96
N VAL A 117 8.15 -15.89 0.79
CA VAL A 117 8.28 -14.47 0.46
C VAL A 117 6.98 -14.00 -0.14
N TRP A 118 6.54 -12.82 0.27
CA TRP A 118 5.36 -12.15 -0.27
C TRP A 118 5.66 -10.70 -0.57
N TYR A 119 5.08 -10.18 -1.65
CA TYR A 119 5.29 -8.79 -2.06
C TYR A 119 3.96 -8.04 -2.05
N HIS A 120 4.01 -6.84 -1.50
CA HIS A 120 2.90 -5.90 -1.51
C HIS A 120 3.28 -4.73 -2.42
N SER A 121 2.47 -4.46 -3.43
CA SER A 121 2.71 -3.36 -4.37
C SER A 121 1.72 -2.22 -4.17
N VAL A 122 2.04 -1.04 -4.73
CA VAL A 122 1.13 0.10 -4.72
C VAL A 122 -0.11 -0.22 -5.52
N ASN A 123 -1.25 -0.29 -4.86
CA ASN A 123 -2.54 -0.63 -5.44
C ASN A 123 -3.58 0.48 -5.29
N ARG A 124 -3.36 1.48 -4.45
CA ARG A 124 -4.20 2.66 -4.33
C ARG A 124 -3.46 3.88 -4.87
N LYS A 125 -4.08 4.61 -5.83
CA LYS A 125 -3.55 5.84 -6.43
C LYS A 125 -4.70 6.81 -6.63
N ASP A 126 -5.07 7.52 -5.58
CA ASP A 126 -6.22 8.40 -5.57
C ASP A 126 -5.82 9.86 -5.73
N ARG A 127 -6.74 10.63 -6.25
CA ARG A 127 -6.65 12.07 -6.37
C ARG A 127 -7.97 12.69 -5.97
N TYR A 128 -7.91 13.61 -5.02
CA TYR A 128 -9.05 14.39 -4.58
C TYR A 128 -8.90 15.81 -5.09
N ASP A 129 -9.84 16.25 -5.91
CA ASP A 129 -9.80 17.56 -6.53
C ASP A 129 -10.93 18.45 -6.01
N ILE A 130 -10.57 19.70 -5.74
CA ILE A 130 -11.52 20.76 -5.41
C ILE A 130 -11.18 22.00 -6.23
N SER A 131 -12.20 22.61 -6.81
CA SER A 131 -12.07 23.82 -7.63
C SER A 131 -12.62 25.01 -6.89
N LEU A 132 -11.86 26.11 -6.90
CA LEU A 132 -12.29 27.39 -6.39
C LEU A 132 -12.59 28.34 -7.55
N GLU A 133 -13.82 28.84 -7.59
CA GLU A 133 -14.22 29.83 -8.56
C GLU A 133 -13.74 31.21 -8.15
N TYR A 134 -13.40 32.03 -9.14
CA TYR A 134 -12.97 33.41 -8.93
C TYR A 134 -13.98 34.27 -8.13
N PRO A 135 -15.31 34.17 -8.34
CA PRO A 135 -16.30 34.87 -7.55
C PRO A 135 -16.29 34.51 -6.07
N ASP A 136 -16.15 33.20 -5.75
CA ASP A 136 -16.14 32.69 -4.38
C ASP A 136 -14.90 33.17 -3.62
N LEU A 137 -13.75 33.14 -4.30
CA LEU A 137 -12.52 33.65 -3.74
C LEU A 137 -12.64 35.17 -3.42
N ARG A 138 -13.22 35.95 -4.32
CA ARG A 138 -13.46 37.37 -4.11
C ARG A 138 -14.42 37.62 -2.95
N GLN A 139 -15.47 36.82 -2.83
CA GLN A 139 -16.42 36.91 -1.71
C GLN A 139 -15.75 36.56 -0.38
N ALA A 140 -14.86 35.59 -0.36
CA ALA A 140 -14.10 35.21 0.83
C ALA A 140 -13.24 36.35 1.39
N PHE A 141 -12.72 37.25 0.53
CA PHE A 141 -12.01 38.46 0.97
C PHE A 141 -12.92 39.55 1.56
N LEU A 142 -14.19 39.56 1.16
CA LEU A 142 -15.16 40.58 1.63
C LEU A 142 -15.83 40.17 2.96
N ASP A 143 -15.92 38.89 3.25
CA ASP A 143 -16.48 38.36 4.51
C ASP A 143 -15.40 38.30 5.60
N GLU A 144 -15.69 38.74 6.81
CA GLU A 144 -14.72 38.84 7.93
C GLU A 144 -14.03 37.48 8.25
N TYR A 145 -14.73 36.38 8.05
CA TYR A 145 -14.23 35.01 8.28
C TYR A 145 -14.21 34.13 7.01
N GLY A 146 -14.43 34.78 5.87
CA GLY A 146 -14.58 34.05 4.60
C GLY A 146 -13.32 33.30 4.18
N LEU A 147 -12.14 33.85 4.42
CA LEU A 147 -10.87 33.19 4.16
C LEU A 147 -10.70 31.92 5.00
N ASN A 148 -11.09 31.93 6.27
CA ASN A 148 -11.02 30.72 7.12
C ASN A 148 -11.94 29.61 6.60
N ARG A 149 -13.17 29.96 6.19
CA ARG A 149 -14.12 28.98 5.62
C ARG A 149 -13.62 28.40 4.30
N LEU A 150 -12.97 29.24 3.49
CA LEU A 150 -12.38 28.78 2.23
C LEU A 150 -11.26 27.79 2.46
N ILE A 151 -10.38 28.05 3.44
CA ILE A 151 -9.32 27.13 3.82
C ILE A 151 -9.90 25.81 4.29
N ASP A 152 -10.88 25.91 5.19
CA ASP A 152 -11.53 24.73 5.75
C ASP A 152 -12.07 23.83 4.63
N ALA A 153 -12.74 24.43 3.64
CA ALA A 153 -13.26 23.71 2.50
C ALA A 153 -12.15 23.08 1.64
N VAL A 154 -11.08 23.84 1.36
CA VAL A 154 -10.00 23.39 0.45
C VAL A 154 -9.11 22.31 1.08
N LEU A 155 -8.88 22.36 2.39
CA LEU A 155 -7.97 21.42 3.06
C LEU A 155 -8.67 20.30 3.80
N THR A 156 -9.81 20.60 4.44
CA THR A 156 -10.50 19.63 5.30
C THR A 156 -11.33 18.63 4.51
N VAL A 157 -12.03 19.08 3.45
CA VAL A 157 -12.90 18.21 2.67
C VAL A 157 -12.12 17.09 1.96
N PRO A 158 -11.07 17.37 1.18
CA PRO A 158 -10.27 16.31 0.55
C PRO A 158 -9.63 15.36 1.56
N ARG A 159 -9.13 15.88 2.70
CA ARG A 159 -8.53 15.05 3.75
C ARG A 159 -9.54 14.13 4.43
N ASN A 160 -10.73 14.63 4.73
CA ASN A 160 -11.78 13.78 5.30
C ASN A 160 -12.23 12.70 4.32
N SER A 161 -12.34 13.04 3.03
CA SER A 161 -12.66 12.08 1.97
C SER A 161 -11.58 11.00 1.89
N ASP A 162 -10.31 11.41 1.86
CA ASP A 162 -9.18 10.48 1.82
C ASP A 162 -9.11 9.57 3.06
N ASN A 163 -9.27 10.13 4.27
CA ASN A 163 -9.31 9.34 5.51
C ASN A 163 -10.45 8.33 5.52
N TYR A 164 -11.62 8.70 4.98
CA TYR A 164 -12.76 7.81 4.91
C TYR A 164 -12.56 6.69 3.89
N ASP A 165 -12.04 7.01 2.69
CA ASP A 165 -11.74 6.03 1.67
C ASP A 165 -10.61 5.09 2.11
N GLU A 166 -9.57 5.60 2.78
CA GLU A 166 -8.52 4.78 3.41
C GLU A 166 -9.11 3.79 4.42
N TYR A 167 -10.02 4.27 5.28
CA TYR A 167 -10.72 3.40 6.24
C TYR A 167 -11.52 2.30 5.56
N LEU A 168 -12.27 2.63 4.51
CA LEU A 168 -13.03 1.64 3.74
C LEU A 168 -12.11 0.62 3.06
N CYS A 169 -11.00 1.08 2.48
CA CYS A 169 -9.99 0.20 1.89
C CYS A 169 -9.41 -0.75 2.95
N MET A 170 -9.03 -0.24 4.12
CA MET A 170 -8.50 -1.06 5.22
C MET A 170 -9.53 -2.06 5.74
N LEU A 171 -10.80 -1.68 5.87
CA LEU A 171 -11.86 -2.63 6.22
C LEU A 171 -12.04 -3.71 5.14
N ASN A 172 -12.04 -3.32 3.88
CA ASN A 172 -12.19 -4.25 2.77
C ASN A 172 -11.05 -5.28 2.68
N LEU A 173 -9.86 -4.98 3.23
CA LEU A 173 -8.78 -5.97 3.34
C LEU A 173 -9.20 -7.19 4.17
N ILE A 174 -10.10 -7.04 5.13
CA ILE A 174 -10.61 -8.16 5.91
C ILE A 174 -11.46 -9.09 5.04
N ALA A 175 -12.34 -8.51 4.21
CA ALA A 175 -13.11 -9.30 3.23
C ALA A 175 -12.20 -9.94 2.17
N TYR A 176 -11.22 -9.18 1.68
CA TYR A 176 -10.22 -9.67 0.74
C TYR A 176 -9.44 -10.86 1.32
N TYR A 177 -8.95 -10.75 2.57
CA TYR A 177 -8.24 -11.82 3.26
C TYR A 177 -9.11 -13.08 3.41
N GLU A 178 -10.39 -12.91 3.78
CA GLU A 178 -11.33 -14.03 3.89
C GLU A 178 -11.56 -14.73 2.55
N ASN A 179 -11.72 -13.96 1.48
CA ASN A 179 -12.04 -14.51 0.14
C ASN A 179 -10.86 -15.25 -0.48
N ASN A 180 -9.63 -14.77 -0.25
CA ASN A 180 -8.45 -15.33 -0.90
C ASN A 180 -7.77 -16.43 -0.09
N TRP A 181 -7.72 -16.26 1.23
CA TRP A 181 -6.97 -17.17 2.11
C TRP A 181 -7.84 -17.82 3.19
N GLY A 182 -8.93 -17.17 3.55
CA GLY A 182 -9.77 -17.56 4.67
C GLY A 182 -9.11 -17.26 6.01
N PHE A 183 -9.94 -16.98 7.01
CA PHE A 183 -9.48 -16.88 8.39
C PHE A 183 -9.57 -18.23 9.10
N PHE A 184 -8.75 -18.40 10.14
CA PHE A 184 -9.06 -19.39 11.16
C PHE A 184 -10.30 -18.91 11.93
N LYS A 185 -11.41 -19.66 11.82
CA LYS A 185 -12.71 -19.26 12.39
C LYS A 185 -12.95 -19.93 13.73
N HIS A 186 -13.28 -19.10 14.72
CA HIS A 186 -13.81 -19.58 16.01
C HIS A 186 -15.30 -19.33 16.08
N HIS A 187 -16.07 -20.41 16.20
CA HIS A 187 -17.51 -20.34 16.34
C HIS A 187 -17.91 -19.93 17.76
N VAL A 188 -18.79 -18.94 17.86
CA VAL A 188 -19.47 -18.52 19.08
C VAL A 188 -20.97 -18.65 18.85
N SER A 189 -21.71 -19.15 19.84
CA SER A 189 -23.14 -19.46 19.71
C SER A 189 -24.02 -18.27 19.37
N ALA A 190 -23.63 -17.07 19.77
CA ALA A 190 -24.31 -15.80 19.44
C ALA A 190 -23.34 -14.62 19.57
N VAL A 191 -23.64 -13.51 18.90
CA VAL A 191 -22.97 -12.22 19.13
C VAL A 191 -23.16 -11.84 20.61
N PRO A 192 -22.10 -11.38 21.29
CA PRO A 192 -22.23 -10.93 22.68
C PRO A 192 -23.26 -9.79 22.82
N THR A 193 -24.35 -10.00 23.55
CA THR A 193 -25.40 -9.03 23.78
C THR A 193 -25.68 -8.84 25.27
N ASP A 194 -25.22 -9.74 26.12
CA ASP A 194 -25.35 -9.71 27.55
C ASP A 194 -24.05 -10.06 28.28
N GLU A 195 -24.01 -9.85 29.60
CA GLU A 195 -22.80 -10.09 30.42
C GLU A 195 -22.31 -11.55 30.35
N LYS A 196 -23.21 -12.51 30.20
CA LYS A 196 -22.84 -13.92 30.12
C LYS A 196 -22.13 -14.26 28.81
N THR A 197 -22.72 -13.88 27.67
CA THR A 197 -22.16 -14.08 26.35
C THR A 197 -20.87 -13.26 26.17
N GLY A 198 -20.79 -12.04 26.75
CA GLY A 198 -19.58 -11.24 26.81
C GLY A 198 -18.43 -11.95 27.54
N LYS A 199 -18.70 -12.58 28.69
CA LYS A 199 -17.70 -13.36 29.44
C LYS A 199 -17.24 -14.62 28.69
N GLU A 200 -18.14 -15.30 27.99
CA GLU A 200 -17.80 -16.47 27.16
C GLU A 200 -16.89 -16.05 26.00
N PHE A 201 -17.19 -14.96 25.33
CA PHE A 201 -16.35 -14.39 24.28
C PHE A 201 -14.96 -14.01 24.82
N LEU A 202 -14.88 -13.24 25.92
CA LEU A 202 -13.61 -12.85 26.52
C LEU A 202 -12.76 -14.06 26.94
N LYS A 203 -13.40 -15.12 27.45
CA LYS A 203 -12.70 -16.38 27.75
C LYS A 203 -12.08 -17.01 26.51
N ALA A 204 -12.77 -16.97 25.37
CA ALA A 204 -12.22 -17.45 24.09
C ALA A 204 -11.06 -16.58 23.61
N VAL A 205 -11.20 -15.25 23.62
CA VAL A 205 -10.11 -14.31 23.27
C VAL A 205 -8.86 -14.57 24.13
N ARG A 206 -9.04 -14.70 25.47
CA ARG A 206 -7.93 -14.99 26.38
C ARG A 206 -7.26 -16.33 26.08
N ALA A 207 -8.04 -17.35 25.76
CA ALA A 207 -7.50 -18.66 25.42
C ALA A 207 -6.64 -18.62 24.16
N TYR A 208 -7.05 -17.82 23.14
CA TYR A 208 -6.26 -17.65 21.93
C TYR A 208 -5.05 -16.75 22.16
N ALA A 209 -5.17 -15.67 22.91
CA ALA A 209 -4.03 -14.83 23.28
C ALA A 209 -2.93 -15.68 23.95
N SER A 210 -3.29 -16.53 24.91
CA SER A 210 -2.32 -17.43 25.55
C SER A 210 -1.78 -18.55 24.63
N LYS A 211 -2.58 -19.04 23.68
CA LYS A 211 -2.08 -20.01 22.68
C LYS A 211 -1.12 -19.40 21.68
N LEU A 212 -1.32 -18.13 21.32
CA LEU A 212 -0.47 -17.41 20.37
C LEU A 212 0.91 -17.06 20.96
N GLU A 213 1.10 -17.11 22.28
CA GLU A 213 2.42 -17.00 22.88
C GLU A 213 3.35 -18.18 22.47
N PHE A 214 2.77 -19.28 22.02
CA PHE A 214 3.51 -20.46 21.59
C PHE A 214 3.47 -20.56 20.06
N PRO A 215 4.61 -20.91 19.43
CA PRO A 215 4.68 -21.11 17.98
C PRO A 215 3.68 -22.15 17.47
N THR A 216 2.90 -21.79 16.49
CA THR A 216 1.85 -22.66 15.92
C THR A 216 1.77 -22.50 14.41
N ALA A 217 1.38 -23.55 13.71
CA ALA A 217 1.22 -23.59 12.26
C ALA A 217 -0.25 -23.45 11.80
N LEU A 218 -1.15 -22.88 12.62
CA LEU A 218 -2.59 -22.97 12.33
C LEU A 218 -3.27 -21.64 11.98
N TYR A 219 -2.74 -20.52 12.42
CA TYR A 219 -3.53 -19.27 12.45
C TYR A 219 -3.16 -18.27 11.34
N SER A 220 -2.29 -18.66 10.41
CA SER A 220 -1.99 -17.86 9.22
C SER A 220 -1.94 -18.71 7.96
N PRO A 221 -2.20 -18.17 6.76
CA PRO A 221 -2.14 -18.93 5.50
C PRO A 221 -0.74 -19.49 5.23
N VAL A 222 0.29 -18.69 5.42
CA VAL A 222 1.69 -19.09 5.23
C VAL A 222 2.08 -20.18 6.23
N SER A 223 1.62 -20.08 7.46
CA SER A 223 1.86 -21.07 8.50
C SER A 223 1.21 -22.41 8.15
N ALA A 224 -0.04 -22.38 7.71
CA ALA A 224 -0.78 -23.58 7.34
C ALA A 224 -0.17 -24.28 6.10
N GLU A 225 0.28 -23.52 5.12
CA GLU A 225 0.80 -24.05 3.84
C GLU A 225 2.26 -24.51 3.96
N TYR A 226 3.14 -23.64 4.50
CA TYR A 226 4.59 -23.87 4.52
C TYR A 226 5.10 -24.46 5.82
N GLY A 227 4.24 -24.59 6.84
CA GLY A 227 4.64 -25.05 8.17
C GLY A 227 5.61 -24.08 8.86
N ILE A 228 5.55 -22.79 8.53
CA ILE A 228 6.31 -21.73 9.19
C ILE A 228 5.54 -21.32 10.44
N PRO A 229 6.09 -21.49 11.64
CA PRO A 229 5.35 -21.21 12.87
C PRO A 229 5.13 -19.71 13.06
N VAL A 230 3.91 -19.34 13.44
CA VAL A 230 3.54 -17.97 13.86
C VAL A 230 3.32 -17.95 15.35
N PHE A 231 3.66 -16.83 15.97
CA PHE A 231 3.40 -16.54 17.37
C PHE A 231 3.27 -15.03 17.55
N ALA A 232 2.64 -14.61 18.62
CA ALA A 232 2.50 -13.20 18.97
C ALA A 232 2.46 -13.04 20.48
N LYS A 233 3.10 -12.00 21.00
CA LYS A 233 2.99 -11.64 22.42
C LYS A 233 1.65 -10.93 22.67
N PRO A 234 1.13 -10.97 23.91
CA PRO A 234 -0.13 -10.30 24.24
C PRO A 234 -0.12 -8.80 23.94
N ASP A 235 1.01 -8.13 24.09
CA ASP A 235 1.21 -6.70 23.80
C ASP A 235 1.27 -6.35 22.30
N GLU A 236 1.45 -7.33 21.43
CA GLU A 236 1.40 -7.17 19.97
C GLU A 236 0.00 -7.42 19.40
N LEU A 237 -0.89 -8.06 20.19
CA LEU A 237 -2.23 -8.41 19.74
C LEU A 237 -3.14 -7.18 19.64
N VAL A 238 -4.02 -7.23 18.65
CA VAL A 238 -5.06 -6.24 18.36
C VAL A 238 -6.39 -6.95 18.20
N LEU A 239 -7.42 -6.39 18.83
CA LEU A 239 -8.78 -6.85 18.69
C LEU A 239 -9.61 -5.81 17.93
N LEU A 240 -10.06 -6.15 16.73
CA LEU A 240 -11.12 -5.42 16.05
C LEU A 240 -12.46 -6.04 16.47
N ILE A 241 -13.39 -5.22 16.90
CA ILE A 241 -14.68 -5.69 17.41
C ILE A 241 -15.80 -4.76 16.95
N THR A 242 -16.96 -5.33 16.64
CA THR A 242 -18.14 -4.52 16.29
C THR A 242 -18.66 -3.75 17.49
N ALA A 243 -19.27 -2.59 17.24
CA ALA A 243 -19.79 -1.72 18.30
C ALA A 243 -20.83 -2.43 19.18
N ASP A 244 -21.70 -3.25 18.58
CA ASP A 244 -22.73 -4.01 19.29
C ASP A 244 -22.13 -5.05 20.22
N ALA A 245 -21.13 -5.80 19.76
CA ALA A 245 -20.44 -6.78 20.60
C ALA A 245 -19.65 -6.11 21.73
N MET A 246 -18.99 -4.98 21.46
CA MET A 246 -18.22 -4.25 22.46
C MET A 246 -19.08 -3.71 23.61
N ALA A 247 -20.34 -3.39 23.37
CA ALA A 247 -21.27 -2.88 24.42
C ALA A 247 -21.47 -3.86 25.58
N SER A 248 -21.26 -5.16 25.36
CA SER A 248 -21.40 -6.22 26.37
C SER A 248 -20.07 -6.72 26.95
N VAL A 249 -18.94 -6.17 26.51
CA VAL A 249 -17.61 -6.60 26.92
C VAL A 249 -17.11 -5.82 28.12
N ASP A 250 -16.62 -6.53 29.14
CA ASP A 250 -15.98 -5.93 30.31
C ASP A 250 -14.57 -5.46 29.98
N VAL A 251 -14.39 -4.14 30.00
CA VAL A 251 -13.12 -3.46 29.64
C VAL A 251 -11.97 -3.86 30.58
N ASP A 252 -12.25 -4.11 31.86
CA ASP A 252 -11.23 -4.48 32.83
C ASP A 252 -10.65 -5.86 32.55
N THR A 253 -11.53 -6.79 32.22
CA THR A 253 -11.12 -8.15 31.84
C THR A 253 -10.33 -8.13 30.52
N LEU A 254 -10.74 -7.30 29.56
CA LEU A 254 -10.07 -7.15 28.28
C LEU A 254 -8.67 -6.55 28.45
N ALA A 255 -8.51 -5.52 29.30
CA ALA A 255 -7.19 -4.94 29.63
C ALA A 255 -6.22 -5.99 30.20
N GLY A 256 -6.70 -6.84 31.10
CA GLY A 256 -5.89 -7.92 31.66
C GLY A 256 -5.46 -9.00 30.66
N ILE A 257 -6.21 -9.20 29.56
CA ILE A 257 -5.83 -10.13 28.49
C ILE A 257 -4.58 -9.64 27.72
N PHE A 258 -4.53 -8.34 27.47
CA PHE A 258 -3.42 -7.73 26.73
C PHE A 258 -2.26 -7.25 27.63
N ASN A 259 -2.28 -7.55 28.91
CA ASN A 259 -1.29 -7.07 29.89
C ASN A 259 -1.13 -5.54 29.88
N LEU A 260 -2.20 -4.80 29.65
CA LEU A 260 -2.25 -3.35 29.57
C LEU A 260 -3.05 -2.72 30.69
N ASP A 261 -2.76 -1.47 31.02
CA ASP A 261 -3.61 -0.65 31.86
C ASP A 261 -4.90 -0.24 31.13
N LYS A 262 -5.99 0.02 31.85
CA LYS A 262 -7.28 0.45 31.26
C LYS A 262 -7.17 1.62 30.28
N ALA A 263 -6.22 2.53 30.53
CA ALA A 263 -6.01 3.70 29.68
C ALA A 263 -5.44 3.35 28.31
N ASP A 264 -4.68 2.24 28.23
CA ASP A 264 -3.94 1.85 27.02
C ASP A 264 -4.70 0.86 26.13
N ILE A 265 -5.78 0.27 26.64
CA ILE A 265 -6.56 -0.75 25.92
C ILE A 265 -7.13 -0.23 24.60
N LYS A 266 -7.47 1.04 24.51
CA LYS A 266 -7.98 1.66 23.29
C LYS A 266 -6.98 1.66 22.13
N TYR A 267 -5.70 1.47 22.41
CA TYR A 267 -4.66 1.33 21.38
C TYR A 267 -4.57 -0.08 20.82
N ARG A 268 -5.19 -1.05 21.50
CA ARG A 268 -5.18 -2.46 21.11
C ARG A 268 -6.59 -2.99 20.81
N THR A 269 -7.62 -2.18 21.04
CA THR A 269 -9.01 -2.53 20.71
C THR A 269 -9.58 -1.45 19.81
N VAL A 270 -9.94 -1.82 18.58
CA VAL A 270 -10.55 -0.94 17.61
C VAL A 270 -12.00 -1.33 17.42
N ILE A 271 -12.88 -0.36 17.68
CA ILE A 271 -14.31 -0.53 17.50
C ILE A 271 -14.66 -0.11 16.09
N VAL A 272 -15.29 -1.01 15.34
CA VAL A 272 -15.79 -0.78 13.99
C VAL A 272 -17.32 -0.92 13.99
N PRO A 273 -18.05 -0.22 13.11
CA PRO A 273 -19.51 -0.40 13.00
C PRO A 273 -19.86 -1.84 12.69
N ASP A 274 -19.29 -2.40 11.65
CA ASP A 274 -19.48 -3.77 11.17
C ASP A 274 -18.18 -4.31 10.58
N LEU A 275 -18.04 -5.65 10.55
CA LEU A 275 -16.98 -6.33 9.81
C LEU A 275 -17.52 -6.76 8.43
N PRO A 276 -16.73 -6.65 7.35
CA PRO A 276 -17.18 -6.97 5.99
C PRO A 276 -17.18 -8.48 5.68
N VAL A 277 -17.25 -9.32 6.71
CA VAL A 277 -17.39 -10.78 6.62
C VAL A 277 -18.70 -11.19 7.25
N PRO A 278 -19.57 -11.93 6.57
CA PRO A 278 -20.86 -12.34 7.10
C PRO A 278 -20.75 -13.08 8.42
N ASP A 279 -21.64 -12.76 9.35
CA ASP A 279 -21.74 -13.38 10.68
C ASP A 279 -20.49 -13.21 11.58
N ALA A 280 -19.50 -12.42 11.16
CA ALA A 280 -18.33 -12.08 11.94
C ALA A 280 -18.57 -10.84 12.80
N PHE A 281 -18.09 -10.86 14.04
CA PHE A 281 -18.24 -9.72 14.96
C PHE A 281 -16.94 -9.28 15.64
N ALA A 282 -15.88 -10.10 15.58
CA ALA A 282 -14.55 -9.72 16.06
C ALA A 282 -13.43 -10.42 15.29
N LEU A 283 -12.28 -9.75 15.20
CA LEU A 283 -11.04 -10.26 14.62
C LEU A 283 -9.89 -10.02 15.60
N LEU A 284 -9.23 -11.10 16.03
CA LEU A 284 -8.00 -11.05 16.82
C LEU A 284 -6.81 -11.28 15.91
N THR A 285 -5.91 -10.30 15.85
CA THR A 285 -4.71 -10.32 15.02
C THR A 285 -3.58 -9.52 15.65
N THR A 286 -2.56 -9.16 14.91
CA THR A 286 -1.47 -8.27 15.35
C THR A 286 -1.52 -6.93 14.64
N ASP A 287 -0.79 -5.94 15.13
CA ASP A 287 -0.63 -4.62 14.50
C ASP A 287 0.01 -4.72 13.10
N ALA A 288 0.78 -5.77 12.83
CA ALA A 288 1.39 -6.04 11.53
C ALA A 288 0.42 -6.63 10.48
N PHE A 289 -0.86 -6.87 10.84
CA PHE A 289 -1.84 -7.40 9.88
C PHE A 289 -2.08 -6.46 8.70
N PHE A 290 -2.14 -5.17 8.96
CA PHE A 290 -2.32 -4.16 7.92
C PHE A 290 -0.97 -3.70 7.38
N VAL A 291 -0.66 -4.07 6.14
CA VAL A 291 0.50 -3.58 5.41
C VAL A 291 0.07 -2.38 4.57
N CYS A 292 -0.07 -1.24 5.23
CA CYS A 292 -0.54 0.01 4.62
C CYS A 292 0.55 1.08 4.78
N ASN A 293 1.10 1.56 3.67
CA ASN A 293 2.22 2.50 3.68
C ASN A 293 2.06 3.55 2.59
N ASP A 294 2.20 4.83 2.97
CA ASP A 294 2.21 5.94 2.02
C ASP A 294 3.44 5.89 1.12
N VAL A 295 3.22 6.10 -0.17
CA VAL A 295 4.29 6.27 -1.18
C VAL A 295 4.36 7.71 -1.66
N VAL A 296 3.22 8.31 -1.94
CA VAL A 296 3.09 9.72 -2.30
C VAL A 296 1.93 10.32 -1.54
N TYR A 297 2.19 11.39 -0.83
CA TYR A 297 1.16 12.25 -0.23
C TYR A 297 1.52 13.70 -0.54
N ALA A 298 0.89 14.26 -1.58
CA ALA A 298 1.25 15.57 -2.11
C ALA A 298 0.03 16.42 -2.42
N ASN A 299 0.16 17.71 -2.15
CA ASN A 299 -0.82 18.72 -2.54
C ASN A 299 -0.25 19.56 -3.68
N GLU A 300 -1.03 19.69 -4.75
CA GLU A 300 -0.69 20.50 -5.92
C GLU A 300 -1.81 21.46 -6.24
N SER A 301 -1.47 22.63 -6.79
CA SER A 301 -2.45 23.60 -7.26
C SER A 301 -2.22 23.97 -8.72
N PHE A 302 -3.30 24.18 -9.45
CA PHE A 302 -3.25 24.58 -10.85
C PHE A 302 -4.32 25.64 -11.17
N TYR A 303 -3.88 26.80 -11.68
CA TYR A 303 -4.78 27.83 -12.18
C TYR A 303 -5.17 27.55 -13.63
N ASN A 304 -6.47 27.44 -13.89
CA ASN A 304 -7.01 27.29 -15.24
C ASN A 304 -7.45 28.66 -15.81
N PRO A 305 -6.71 29.23 -16.74
CA PRO A 305 -7.05 30.55 -17.30
C PRO A 305 -8.30 30.55 -18.20
N ALA A 306 -8.73 29.39 -18.68
CA ALA A 306 -9.92 29.28 -19.53
C ALA A 306 -11.23 29.40 -18.73
N THR A 307 -11.23 28.92 -17.49
CA THR A 307 -12.41 28.94 -16.59
C THR A 307 -12.25 29.90 -15.42
N LEU A 308 -11.09 30.52 -15.25
CA LEU A 308 -10.73 31.41 -14.14
C LEU A 308 -10.84 30.72 -12.76
N ASN A 309 -10.67 29.40 -12.72
CA ASN A 309 -10.73 28.60 -11.50
C ASN A 309 -9.34 28.21 -11.05
N THR A 310 -9.13 28.09 -9.74
CA THR A 310 -7.94 27.46 -9.17
C THR A 310 -8.34 26.07 -8.68
N ASN A 311 -7.70 25.05 -9.24
CA ASN A 311 -7.92 23.66 -8.86
C ASN A 311 -6.84 23.23 -7.86
N TYR A 312 -7.24 22.59 -6.79
CA TYR A 312 -6.36 21.98 -5.79
C TYR A 312 -6.52 20.48 -5.87
N TYR A 313 -5.40 19.79 -5.84
CA TYR A 313 -5.32 18.34 -5.95
C TYR A 313 -4.58 17.78 -4.74
N LEU A 314 -5.22 16.88 -4.02
CA LEU A 314 -4.57 16.01 -3.04
C LEU A 314 -4.30 14.67 -3.74
N HIS A 315 -3.04 14.31 -3.87
CA HIS A 315 -2.61 13.01 -4.40
C HIS A 315 -2.23 12.11 -3.24
N HIS A 316 -2.83 10.92 -3.19
CA HIS A 316 -2.50 9.90 -2.22
C HIS A 316 -2.26 8.57 -2.92
N TRP A 317 -1.00 8.10 -2.90
CA TRP A 317 -0.61 6.80 -3.40
C TRP A 317 -0.09 5.98 -2.25
N GLU A 318 -0.63 4.79 -2.07
CA GLU A 318 -0.25 3.91 -0.98
C GLU A 318 -0.30 2.43 -1.36
N VAL A 319 0.41 1.64 -0.58
CA VAL A 319 0.24 0.19 -0.51
C VAL A 319 -0.86 -0.08 0.49
N VAL A 320 -1.92 -0.80 0.09
CA VAL A 320 -3.01 -1.23 0.98
C VAL A 320 -3.14 -2.74 0.85
N SER A 321 -2.62 -3.47 1.81
CA SER A 321 -2.56 -4.93 1.77
C SER A 321 -2.67 -5.53 3.18
N ALA A 322 -2.92 -6.83 3.24
CA ALA A 322 -2.91 -7.60 4.47
C ALA A 322 -1.74 -8.60 4.46
N SER A 323 -1.12 -8.81 5.62
CA SER A 323 -0.01 -9.75 5.77
C SER A 323 -0.52 -11.19 5.91
N PRO A 324 -0.07 -12.14 5.07
CA PRO A 324 -0.38 -13.55 5.25
C PRO A 324 0.52 -14.24 6.29
N PHE A 325 1.50 -13.54 6.87
CA PHE A 325 2.48 -14.08 7.81
C PHE A 325 2.06 -13.96 9.27
N VAL A 326 1.04 -13.17 9.58
CA VAL A 326 0.61 -12.93 10.95
C VAL A 326 -0.60 -13.77 11.33
N PRO A 327 -0.77 -14.12 12.62
CA PRO A 327 -1.94 -14.84 13.06
C PRO A 327 -3.20 -13.97 12.96
N ALA A 328 -4.28 -14.55 12.44
CA ALA A 328 -5.57 -13.90 12.33
C ALA A 328 -6.70 -14.88 12.65
N ILE A 329 -7.47 -14.58 13.71
CA ILE A 329 -8.54 -15.41 14.24
C ILE A 329 -9.84 -14.64 14.18
N LEU A 330 -10.78 -15.13 13.37
CA LEU A 330 -12.10 -14.52 13.19
C LEU A 330 -13.13 -15.16 14.12
N PHE A 331 -13.81 -14.36 14.91
CA PHE A 331 -14.93 -14.80 15.74
C PHE A 331 -16.24 -14.61 14.98
N THR A 332 -16.96 -15.71 14.79
CA THR A 332 -18.17 -15.73 13.96
C THR A 332 -19.27 -16.56 14.61
N THR A 333 -20.51 -16.22 14.32
CA THR A 333 -21.68 -17.04 14.68
C THR A 333 -21.95 -18.16 13.68
N ASN A 334 -21.24 -18.17 12.55
CA ASN A 334 -21.31 -19.25 11.59
C ASN A 334 -20.58 -20.49 12.13
N ALA A 335 -21.26 -21.63 12.15
CA ALA A 335 -20.72 -22.89 12.65
C ALA A 335 -19.67 -23.55 11.72
N ALA A 336 -19.49 -23.02 10.49
CA ALA A 336 -18.48 -23.53 9.57
C ALA A 336 -17.08 -23.19 10.11
N THR A 337 -16.26 -24.21 10.34
CA THR A 337 -14.84 -24.05 10.69
C THR A 337 -14.01 -24.15 9.43
N SER A 338 -13.03 -23.27 9.29
CA SER A 338 -12.06 -23.30 8.19
C SER A 338 -10.66 -23.04 8.73
N VAL A 339 -9.67 -23.68 8.11
CA VAL A 339 -8.26 -23.36 8.30
C VAL A 339 -7.83 -22.50 7.12
N PRO A 340 -7.11 -21.41 7.34
CA PRO A 340 -6.66 -20.57 6.24
C PRO A 340 -5.72 -21.34 5.32
N THR A 341 -5.85 -21.09 4.02
CA THR A 341 -5.01 -21.71 2.98
C THR A 341 -4.50 -20.63 2.06
N LEU A 342 -3.22 -20.71 1.72
CA LEU A 342 -2.62 -19.77 0.78
C LEU A 342 -2.86 -20.28 -0.64
N THR A 343 -3.79 -19.67 -1.37
CA THR A 343 -3.98 -19.96 -2.79
C THR A 343 -3.31 -18.89 -3.62
N GLN A 344 -2.26 -19.27 -4.31
CA GLN A 344 -1.56 -18.42 -5.24
C GLN A 344 -1.61 -19.07 -6.62
N THR A 345 -2.20 -18.39 -7.58
CA THR A 345 -2.27 -18.91 -8.95
C THR A 345 -1.32 -18.10 -9.81
N VAL A 346 -0.27 -18.77 -10.30
CA VAL A 346 0.61 -18.19 -11.33
C VAL A 346 -0.10 -18.28 -12.66
N THR A 347 -0.32 -17.14 -13.31
CA THR A 347 -1.04 -17.03 -14.59
C THR A 347 -0.09 -16.75 -15.75
N GLY A 348 1.08 -16.15 -15.48
CA GLY A 348 2.00 -15.75 -16.53
C GLY A 348 3.41 -15.49 -16.04
N VAL A 349 4.23 -14.97 -16.92
CA VAL A 349 5.57 -14.47 -16.66
C VAL A 349 5.76 -13.16 -17.40
N ASN A 350 6.45 -12.21 -16.79
CA ASN A 350 6.87 -10.97 -17.43
C ASN A 350 8.40 -10.93 -17.50
N ILE A 351 8.93 -10.73 -18.68
CA ILE A 351 10.36 -10.63 -18.94
C ILE A 351 10.70 -9.21 -19.33
N THR A 352 11.65 -8.63 -18.63
CA THR A 352 12.12 -7.27 -18.91
C THR A 352 13.64 -7.25 -19.05
N ALA A 353 14.16 -6.29 -19.82
CA ALA A 353 15.58 -6.04 -19.95
C ALA A 353 15.93 -4.67 -19.38
N ALA A 354 17.07 -4.55 -18.72
CA ALA A 354 17.56 -3.27 -18.20
C ALA A 354 17.81 -2.23 -19.33
N SER A 355 18.11 -2.71 -20.53
CA SER A 355 18.20 -1.87 -21.73
C SER A 355 17.52 -2.56 -22.92
N MET A 356 16.57 -1.85 -23.54
CA MET A 356 15.84 -2.29 -24.75
C MET A 356 16.56 -1.95 -26.05
N LYS A 357 17.71 -1.27 -25.99
CA LYS A 357 18.57 -0.94 -27.14
C LYS A 357 20.03 -1.25 -26.81
N LEU A 358 20.66 -2.06 -27.64
CA LEU A 358 22.05 -2.49 -27.47
C LEU A 358 22.85 -2.31 -28.75
N LYS A 359 24.15 -2.07 -28.62
CA LYS A 359 25.08 -2.16 -29.72
C LYS A 359 25.67 -3.57 -29.80
N PRO A 360 26.15 -3.98 -30.97
CA PRO A 360 26.87 -5.23 -31.10
C PRO A 360 28.05 -5.34 -30.11
N GLY A 361 28.04 -6.40 -29.30
CA GLY A 361 29.05 -6.65 -28.26
C GLY A 361 28.70 -6.09 -26.87
N GLU A 362 27.60 -5.40 -26.72
CA GLU A 362 27.09 -4.99 -25.41
C GLU A 362 26.27 -6.11 -24.70
N THR A 363 26.01 -5.90 -23.45
CA THR A 363 25.26 -6.84 -22.59
C THR A 363 24.15 -6.10 -21.87
N THR A 364 23.06 -6.80 -21.51
CA THR A 364 22.00 -6.27 -20.65
C THR A 364 21.54 -7.32 -19.65
N GLN A 365 21.17 -6.88 -18.46
CA GLN A 365 20.54 -7.72 -17.44
C GLN A 365 19.09 -8.00 -17.83
N MET A 366 18.71 -9.26 -17.82
CA MET A 366 17.35 -9.71 -17.96
C MET A 366 16.73 -9.89 -16.56
N THR A 367 15.45 -9.62 -16.44
CA THR A 367 14.69 -9.84 -15.19
C THR A 367 13.45 -10.63 -15.53
N VAL A 368 13.19 -11.67 -14.76
CA VAL A 368 12.02 -12.53 -14.90
C VAL A 368 11.15 -12.37 -13.65
N LYS A 369 9.88 -12.11 -13.85
CA LYS A 369 8.90 -11.98 -12.78
C LYS A 369 7.70 -12.87 -13.09
N LEU A 370 7.27 -13.67 -12.12
CA LEU A 370 6.03 -14.42 -12.25
C LEU A 370 4.84 -13.49 -12.03
N LEU A 371 3.87 -13.58 -12.91
CA LEU A 371 2.59 -12.89 -12.81
C LEU A 371 1.56 -13.85 -12.23
N GLY A 372 0.69 -13.33 -11.39
CA GLY A 372 -0.39 -14.12 -10.82
C GLY A 372 -1.58 -13.25 -10.48
N THR A 373 -2.73 -13.88 -10.35
CA THR A 373 -3.92 -13.25 -9.80
C THR A 373 -4.03 -13.64 -8.34
N ILE A 374 -4.21 -12.65 -7.51
CA ILE A 374 -4.58 -12.82 -6.11
C ILE A 374 -6.11 -12.86 -5.98
N ASP A 375 -6.81 -12.40 -7.01
CA ASP A 375 -8.28 -12.46 -7.15
C ASP A 375 -8.68 -13.14 -8.46
N ALA A 376 -9.82 -13.83 -8.42
CA ALA A 376 -10.43 -14.43 -9.60
C ALA A 376 -11.01 -13.41 -10.61
N ASP A 377 -10.99 -12.12 -10.30
CA ASP A 377 -11.35 -11.05 -11.22
C ASP A 377 -10.18 -10.71 -12.14
N GLU A 378 -10.36 -11.01 -13.40
CA GLU A 378 -9.39 -11.06 -14.51
C GLU A 378 -8.67 -9.75 -14.86
N ALA A 379 -8.70 -8.70 -14.04
CA ALA A 379 -8.34 -7.37 -14.54
C ALA A 379 -6.84 -7.03 -14.44
N ASP A 380 -6.09 -7.53 -13.47
CA ASP A 380 -4.68 -7.14 -13.32
C ASP A 380 -3.79 -8.32 -12.91
N GLU A 381 -3.02 -8.83 -13.86
CA GLU A 381 -1.88 -9.70 -13.57
C GLU A 381 -0.82 -8.92 -12.79
N LEU A 382 -0.70 -9.23 -11.52
CA LEU A 382 0.24 -8.58 -10.63
C LEU A 382 1.55 -9.38 -10.55
N ASP A 383 2.66 -8.67 -10.41
CA ASP A 383 3.92 -9.28 -9.97
C ASP A 383 3.70 -9.85 -8.57
N ILE A 384 3.64 -11.17 -8.50
CA ILE A 384 3.41 -11.89 -7.25
C ILE A 384 4.69 -12.10 -6.45
N GLY A 385 5.83 -11.59 -6.95
CA GLY A 385 7.12 -11.62 -6.26
C GLY A 385 7.68 -13.00 -5.97
N VAL A 386 7.11 -14.03 -6.57
CA VAL A 386 7.66 -15.39 -6.50
C VAL A 386 8.70 -15.54 -7.58
N GLU A 387 9.88 -16.02 -7.23
CA GLU A 387 10.89 -16.36 -8.19
C GLU A 387 10.58 -17.71 -8.85
N PRO A 388 10.81 -17.84 -10.17
CA PRO A 388 10.66 -19.12 -10.85
C PRO A 388 11.68 -20.15 -10.32
N ASN A 389 11.29 -21.41 -10.27
CA ASN A 389 12.19 -22.50 -9.87
C ASN A 389 13.35 -22.68 -10.87
N ALA A 390 13.08 -22.44 -12.16
CA ALA A 390 14.10 -22.43 -13.21
C ALA A 390 13.64 -21.58 -14.37
N VAL A 391 14.59 -20.93 -15.02
CA VAL A 391 14.39 -20.18 -16.26
C VAL A 391 15.27 -20.77 -17.36
N THR A 392 14.69 -21.01 -18.52
CA THR A 392 15.43 -21.38 -19.73
C THR A 392 15.29 -20.30 -20.78
N TRP A 393 16.38 -19.93 -21.39
CA TRP A 393 16.43 -18.83 -22.33
C TRP A 393 16.63 -19.32 -23.77
N SER A 394 15.99 -18.67 -24.71
CA SER A 394 16.26 -18.77 -26.14
C SER A 394 16.32 -17.40 -26.76
N VAL A 395 17.20 -17.22 -27.71
CA VAL A 395 17.37 -15.96 -28.45
C VAL A 395 17.20 -16.22 -29.93
N SER A 396 16.31 -15.49 -30.57
CA SER A 396 16.12 -15.48 -32.03
C SER A 396 16.23 -14.05 -32.57
N ALA A 397 16.34 -13.89 -33.83
CA ALA A 397 16.39 -12.58 -34.47
C ALA A 397 15.34 -12.50 -35.56
N GLU A 398 14.72 -11.31 -35.67
CA GLU A 398 13.82 -11.02 -36.76
C GLU A 398 14.60 -10.91 -38.07
N THR A 399 14.04 -11.49 -39.12
CA THR A 399 14.57 -11.29 -40.48
C THR A 399 14.39 -9.83 -40.89
N ALA A 400 15.49 -9.12 -41.18
CA ALA A 400 15.43 -7.72 -41.56
C ALA A 400 14.50 -7.54 -42.79
N ALA A 401 13.48 -6.71 -42.63
CA ALA A 401 12.40 -6.53 -43.60
C ALA A 401 12.86 -5.89 -44.91
N GLU A 402 14.02 -5.20 -44.95
CA GLU A 402 14.47 -4.48 -46.14
C GLU A 402 15.33 -5.30 -47.11
N ASP A 403 16.03 -6.33 -46.65
CA ASP A 403 16.98 -7.10 -47.53
C ASP A 403 16.65 -8.59 -47.66
N GLY A 404 15.68 -9.11 -46.91
CA GLY A 404 15.29 -10.53 -46.91
C GLY A 404 16.41 -11.52 -46.49
N VAL A 405 17.51 -11.01 -45.97
CA VAL A 405 18.67 -11.83 -45.55
C VAL A 405 18.46 -12.28 -44.10
N PRO A 406 18.43 -13.60 -43.82
CA PRO A 406 18.33 -14.10 -42.48
C PRO A 406 19.47 -13.61 -41.61
N ILE A 407 19.16 -13.10 -40.41
CA ILE A 407 20.18 -12.73 -39.43
C ILE A 407 20.73 -14.01 -38.83
N ALA A 408 22.02 -14.27 -39.07
CA ALA A 408 22.69 -15.42 -38.48
C ALA A 408 23.16 -15.08 -37.07
N LEU A 409 22.44 -15.56 -36.05
CA LEU A 409 22.94 -15.56 -34.68
C LEU A 409 23.98 -16.65 -34.52
N ASN A 410 25.08 -16.31 -33.85
CA ASN A 410 26.12 -17.27 -33.49
C ASN A 410 26.08 -17.56 -31.97
N THR A 411 26.90 -18.50 -31.53
CA THR A 411 26.96 -18.91 -30.11
C THR A 411 27.44 -17.83 -29.15
N ALA A 412 27.82 -16.64 -29.62
CA ALA A 412 28.18 -15.50 -28.80
C ALA A 412 26.94 -14.63 -28.41
N THR A 413 25.77 -14.91 -29.02
CA THR A 413 24.51 -14.31 -28.59
C THR A 413 23.73 -15.33 -27.76
N TYR A 414 23.71 -15.11 -26.47
CA TYR A 414 23.05 -16.02 -25.48
C TYR A 414 22.77 -15.27 -24.20
N VAL A 415 21.88 -15.82 -23.39
CA VAL A 415 21.67 -15.40 -21.99
C VAL A 415 22.44 -16.37 -21.09
N ASP A 416 23.26 -15.85 -20.20
CA ASP A 416 24.06 -16.66 -19.29
C ASP A 416 23.29 -17.10 -18.04
N ARG A 417 23.94 -17.78 -17.11
CA ARG A 417 23.33 -18.31 -15.85
C ARG A 417 23.03 -17.22 -14.82
N LEU A 418 23.48 -15.99 -15.07
CA LEU A 418 23.20 -14.82 -14.25
C LEU A 418 22.13 -13.94 -14.90
N ASP A 419 21.42 -14.49 -15.89
CA ASP A 419 20.38 -13.79 -16.66
C ASP A 419 20.90 -12.54 -17.39
N VAL A 420 22.17 -12.57 -17.82
CA VAL A 420 22.75 -11.49 -18.62
C VAL A 420 22.74 -11.91 -20.09
N LEU A 421 22.06 -11.12 -20.93
CA LEU A 421 22.12 -11.27 -22.38
C LEU A 421 23.45 -10.73 -22.90
N HIS A 422 24.17 -11.57 -23.59
CA HIS A 422 25.38 -11.23 -24.37
C HIS A 422 25.03 -11.10 -25.85
N VAL A 423 25.44 -10.03 -26.48
CA VAL A 423 25.19 -9.79 -27.93
C VAL A 423 26.49 -9.93 -28.72
N GLN A 424 26.46 -10.67 -29.84
CA GLN A 424 27.59 -10.87 -30.70
C GLN A 424 28.15 -9.53 -31.27
N LYS A 425 29.47 -9.45 -31.48
CA LYS A 425 30.15 -8.22 -31.94
C LYS A 425 30.02 -7.96 -33.45
N SER A 426 29.68 -8.95 -34.25
CA SER A 426 29.60 -8.85 -35.69
C SER A 426 28.41 -9.59 -36.27
N GLY A 427 27.94 -9.16 -37.44
CA GLY A 427 26.78 -9.78 -38.10
C GLY A 427 25.43 -9.20 -37.77
N LEU A 428 25.35 -8.28 -36.81
CA LEU A 428 24.16 -7.50 -36.51
C LEU A 428 24.29 -6.07 -37.03
N ARG A 429 23.20 -5.48 -37.47
CA ARG A 429 23.12 -4.11 -38.00
C ARG A 429 22.09 -3.30 -37.18
N THR A 430 22.27 -2.00 -37.16
CA THR A 430 21.29 -1.06 -36.64
C THR A 430 19.92 -1.33 -37.25
N GLY A 431 18.90 -1.46 -36.40
CA GLY A 431 17.51 -1.77 -36.79
C GLY A 431 17.16 -3.26 -36.72
N ASN A 432 18.12 -4.16 -36.49
CA ASN A 432 17.79 -5.56 -36.18
C ASN A 432 17.10 -5.67 -34.79
N VAL A 433 16.19 -6.62 -34.66
CA VAL A 433 15.51 -6.91 -33.41
C VAL A 433 15.87 -8.33 -32.97
N LEU A 434 16.27 -8.46 -31.71
CA LEU A 434 16.48 -9.72 -31.04
C LEU A 434 15.26 -10.05 -30.19
N HIS A 435 14.65 -11.22 -30.42
CA HIS A 435 13.59 -11.75 -29.59
C HIS A 435 14.22 -12.64 -28.53
N VAL A 436 14.19 -12.18 -27.29
CA VAL A 436 14.69 -12.96 -26.15
C VAL A 436 13.49 -13.56 -25.43
N THR A 437 13.35 -14.88 -25.55
CA THR A 437 12.27 -15.63 -24.95
C THR A 437 12.77 -16.36 -23.71
N GLY A 438 12.15 -16.09 -22.58
CA GLY A 438 12.36 -16.85 -21.34
C GLY A 438 11.20 -17.76 -21.08
N THR A 439 11.51 -18.97 -20.67
CA THR A 439 10.55 -19.96 -20.21
C THR A 439 10.79 -20.23 -18.75
N ALA A 440 9.88 -19.78 -17.91
CA ALA A 440 9.93 -19.93 -16.47
C ALA A 440 9.11 -21.12 -16.01
N SER A 441 9.68 -21.97 -15.17
CA SER A 441 8.95 -23.04 -14.48
C SER A 441 8.68 -22.65 -13.03
N TYR A 442 7.49 -22.93 -12.57
CA TYR A 442 7.07 -22.73 -11.19
C TYR A 442 6.42 -24.01 -10.67
N VAL A 443 6.83 -24.43 -9.48
CA VAL A 443 6.23 -25.53 -8.74
C VAL A 443 5.46 -24.92 -7.58
N ASN A 444 4.14 -25.05 -7.62
CA ASN A 444 3.30 -24.55 -6.55
C ASN A 444 3.49 -25.38 -5.26
N PRO A 445 3.03 -24.90 -4.10
CA PRO A 445 3.16 -25.63 -2.84
C PRO A 445 2.51 -27.01 -2.83
N SER A 446 1.51 -27.26 -3.67
CA SER A 446 0.89 -28.58 -3.83
C SER A 446 1.74 -29.54 -4.66
N GLY A 447 2.87 -29.10 -5.21
CA GLY A 447 3.79 -29.90 -6.03
C GLY A 447 3.42 -29.93 -7.53
N ALA A 448 2.38 -29.21 -7.96
CA ALA A 448 2.06 -29.09 -9.38
C ALA A 448 3.00 -28.08 -10.06
N SER A 449 3.55 -28.49 -11.22
CA SER A 449 4.44 -27.63 -12.01
C SER A 449 3.66 -26.94 -13.13
N THR A 450 3.86 -25.63 -13.26
CA THR A 450 3.39 -24.83 -14.40
C THR A 450 4.59 -24.23 -15.14
N VAL A 451 4.41 -23.98 -16.42
CA VAL A 451 5.45 -23.42 -17.29
C VAL A 451 4.83 -22.24 -18.07
N HIS A 452 5.47 -21.10 -17.97
CA HIS A 452 5.02 -19.87 -18.62
C HIS A 452 6.15 -19.30 -19.47
N THR A 453 5.81 -18.70 -20.59
CA THR A 453 6.75 -18.12 -21.56
C THR A 453 6.36 -16.67 -21.85
N ASP A 454 7.39 -15.84 -21.97
CA ASP A 454 7.25 -14.47 -22.46
C ASP A 454 8.45 -14.10 -23.32
N THR A 455 8.30 -13.07 -24.15
CA THR A 455 9.34 -12.65 -25.09
C THR A 455 9.49 -11.14 -25.03
N VAL A 456 10.72 -10.69 -24.90
CA VAL A 456 11.07 -9.27 -24.95
C VAL A 456 11.89 -8.97 -26.20
N ASP A 457 11.58 -7.85 -26.85
CA ASP A 457 12.21 -7.39 -28.07
C ASP A 457 13.32 -6.38 -27.75
N ILE A 458 14.55 -6.67 -28.19
CA ILE A 458 15.71 -5.82 -27.99
C ILE A 458 16.23 -5.32 -29.33
N ALA A 459 16.17 -4.02 -29.53
CA ALA A 459 16.64 -3.37 -30.76
C ALA A 459 18.16 -3.22 -30.78
N ILE A 460 18.79 -3.50 -31.93
CA ILE A 460 20.18 -3.21 -32.16
C ILE A 460 20.34 -1.77 -32.70
N ALA A 461 21.15 -0.96 -31.97
CA ALA A 461 21.33 0.49 -32.19
C ALA A 461 22.56 0.80 -33.08
#